data_759c9aa7420c236b8cb03f1555433141
#
_entry.id   759c9aa7420c236b8cb03f1555433141
#
_cell.length_a   1.000
_cell.length_b   1.000
_cell.length_c   1.000
_cell.angle_alpha   90.00
_cell.angle_beta   90.00
_cell.angle_gamma   90.00
#
_symmetry.space_group_name_H-M   'P 1'
#
loop_
_entity.id
_entity.type
_entity.pdbx_description
1 polymer ?
#
loop_
_entity_poly.entity_id
_entity_poly.type
_entity_poly.pdbx_seq_one_letter_code
_entity_poly.pdbx_strand_id
1 'polypeptide(L)'
;MSNAISTSVAVIEEVKKADFTFDPSIRRDHAEKYRTSEWYDGRGEIRAVEDGRSFQISATFTLESEVRLVDRVFDPSNPVLAEIYKTRGRCVAVVDQTVNELYGESLRDYFKQNEIPLEALVCRAWESDKTPDTVHKILAFLGKDGCDVSRNEPVLIIGGGVLSDVAGLACSLQHRRTPYVMIGSSIVAAIDAGPSPRTCTNGNLFKNGIGAYHPPVLTIVDRTLFRTLPKGHIRNGMAEIIKMAVTDDPILFELMEKYGQRLVDTHFANIDADEELEKVADEVIYRALYSYMKHEGTNMFETYQDRPHAYGHTWSPRFEPVAKLMHGHAVGVGMAFGATLALEMGWINEAERNRIVALCTSIGLSVYHPIIEDTDLMLKGQKNIRRKRGSSGLWAPLPTGIGSCGFAGEVPPDLLISAVEEHKRFCASLPGEGKGEEMYLSDLGLE
;
A
#
# COMPACT_ATOMS: atom_id res chain seq x y z
N MET A 1 55.97 35.56 -2.89
CA MET A 1 55.15 34.34 -2.86
C MET A 1 53.70 34.71 -3.11
N SER A 2 53.37 34.98 -4.34
CA SER A 2 52.03 35.41 -4.70
C SER A 2 51.83 35.29 -6.23
N ASN A 3 51.80 34.10 -6.77
CA ASN A 3 51.48 33.87 -8.18
C ASN A 3 51.10 32.41 -8.52
N ALA A 4 50.59 31.65 -7.57
CA ALA A 4 50.24 30.23 -7.82
C ALA A 4 48.74 29.91 -7.71
N ILE A 5 47.87 30.93 -7.48
CA ILE A 5 46.43 30.68 -7.28
C ILE A 5 45.56 31.08 -8.49
N SER A 6 46.14 31.83 -9.46
CA SER A 6 45.36 32.35 -10.59
C SER A 6 45.13 31.38 -11.75
N THR A 7 45.82 30.25 -11.80
CA THR A 7 45.74 29.29 -12.94
C THR A 7 44.75 28.15 -12.71
N SER A 8 44.24 27.95 -11.49
CA SER A 8 43.27 26.89 -11.23
C SER A 8 41.80 27.29 -11.44
N VAL A 9 41.48 28.57 -11.44
CA VAL A 9 40.10 29.07 -11.60
C VAL A 9 39.64 29.05 -13.07
N ALA A 10 40.56 29.23 -14.02
CA ALA A 10 40.24 29.24 -15.45
C ALA A 10 39.90 27.86 -16.02
N VAL A 11 40.38 26.79 -15.38
CA VAL A 11 40.07 25.42 -15.82
C VAL A 11 38.69 24.96 -15.37
N ILE A 12 38.11 25.60 -14.35
CA ILE A 12 36.77 25.23 -13.81
C ILE A 12 35.65 25.89 -14.60
N GLU A 13 35.87 27.00 -15.29
CA GLU A 13 34.86 27.64 -16.14
C GLU A 13 34.55 26.85 -17.44
N GLU A 14 35.41 25.95 -17.88
CA GLU A 14 35.21 25.12 -19.06
C GLU A 14 34.52 23.77 -18.77
N VAL A 15 34.28 23.36 -17.54
CA VAL A 15 33.39 22.24 -17.21
C VAL A 15 31.94 22.74 -17.22
N LYS A 16 31.60 23.46 -18.27
CA LYS A 16 30.26 23.90 -18.55
C LYS A 16 29.45 22.70 -19.04
N LYS A 17 28.40 22.37 -18.30
CA LYS A 17 27.34 21.45 -18.72
C LYS A 17 27.90 20.22 -19.42
N ALA A 18 28.32 19.22 -18.67
CA ALA A 18 28.31 17.88 -19.21
C ALA A 18 26.82 17.56 -19.51
N ASP A 19 26.36 17.91 -20.71
CA ASP A 19 25.15 17.36 -21.27
C ASP A 19 25.39 15.86 -21.40
N PHE A 20 25.02 15.12 -20.35
CA PHE A 20 24.83 13.67 -20.48
C PHE A 20 23.61 13.46 -21.34
N THR A 21 23.73 13.73 -22.65
CA THR A 21 22.74 13.33 -23.63
C THR A 21 22.76 11.81 -23.67
N PHE A 22 21.96 11.23 -22.82
CA PHE A 22 21.66 9.82 -22.92
C PHE A 22 20.83 9.65 -24.19
N ASP A 23 21.30 8.80 -25.09
CA ASP A 23 20.54 8.45 -26.30
C ASP A 23 19.28 7.65 -25.84
N PRO A 24 18.07 8.24 -25.92
CA PRO A 24 16.85 7.55 -25.52
C PRO A 24 16.54 6.32 -26.39
N SER A 25 17.17 6.19 -27.57
CA SER A 25 17.00 5.02 -28.43
C SER A 25 17.66 3.76 -27.84
N ILE A 26 18.72 3.91 -27.04
CA ILE A 26 19.39 2.81 -26.34
C ILE A 26 18.54 2.26 -25.20
N ARG A 27 17.57 3.02 -24.68
CA ARG A 27 16.72 2.63 -23.56
C ARG A 27 15.41 1.97 -23.95
N ARG A 28 14.96 2.14 -25.17
CA ARG A 28 13.64 1.72 -25.62
C ARG A 28 13.70 0.47 -26.47
N ASP A 29 14.49 -0.49 -26.07
CA ASP A 29 14.29 -1.83 -26.59
C ASP A 29 12.96 -2.36 -26.03
N HIS A 30 12.07 -2.80 -26.91
CA HIS A 30 10.74 -3.31 -26.55
C HIS A 30 10.80 -4.51 -25.60
N ALA A 31 11.90 -5.23 -25.60
CA ALA A 31 12.18 -6.31 -24.64
C ALA A 31 12.30 -5.85 -23.19
N GLU A 32 12.30 -4.55 -22.92
CA GLU A 32 12.56 -3.97 -21.60
C GLU A 32 11.41 -3.17 -21.03
N LYS A 33 10.17 -3.34 -21.53
CA LYS A 33 9.00 -2.62 -21.04
C LYS A 33 8.83 -2.71 -19.52
N TYR A 34 9.19 -3.83 -18.91
CA TYR A 34 9.09 -4.06 -17.47
C TYR A 34 10.46 -4.08 -16.77
N ARG A 35 11.44 -3.39 -17.34
CA ARG A 35 12.80 -3.36 -16.81
C ARG A 35 12.91 -2.60 -15.49
N THR A 36 12.20 -1.49 -15.37
CA THR A 36 12.21 -0.64 -14.18
C THR A 36 10.98 0.26 -14.21
N SER A 37 10.46 0.61 -13.04
CA SER A 37 9.43 1.64 -12.88
C SER A 37 9.99 3.06 -13.04
N GLU A 38 11.30 3.20 -13.18
CA GLU A 38 11.95 4.49 -13.24
C GLU A 38 12.64 4.73 -14.57
N TRP A 39 12.36 5.90 -15.11
CA TRP A 39 12.97 6.41 -16.33
C TRP A 39 13.86 7.59 -15.98
N TYR A 40 15.14 7.49 -16.33
CA TYR A 40 16.04 8.60 -16.26
C TYR A 40 15.90 9.44 -17.53
N ASP A 41 15.45 10.68 -17.41
CA ASP A 41 15.23 11.59 -18.56
C ASP A 41 16.55 12.13 -19.15
N GLY A 42 17.67 11.67 -18.64
CA GLY A 42 18.97 11.90 -19.25
C GLY A 42 19.56 13.30 -19.02
N ARG A 43 18.92 14.12 -18.21
CA ARG A 43 19.38 15.49 -17.99
C ARG A 43 19.76 15.71 -16.53
N GLY A 44 20.97 15.29 -16.17
CA GLY A 44 21.63 15.76 -14.96
C GLY A 44 22.44 17.02 -15.27
N GLU A 45 22.33 18.03 -14.43
CA GLU A 45 23.19 19.21 -14.46
C GLU A 45 24.20 19.12 -13.31
N ILE A 46 25.46 19.39 -13.63
CA ILE A 46 26.53 19.61 -12.64
C ILE A 46 26.90 21.06 -12.72
N ARG A 47 26.82 21.76 -11.60
CA ARG A 47 27.25 23.16 -11.49
C ARG A 47 28.39 23.26 -10.48
N ALA A 48 29.47 23.90 -10.85
CA ALA A 48 30.47 24.36 -9.88
C ALA A 48 29.88 25.51 -9.06
N VAL A 49 30.02 25.48 -7.76
CA VAL A 49 29.60 26.60 -6.89
C VAL A 49 30.72 27.65 -6.86
N GLU A 50 30.36 28.92 -6.68
CA GLU A 50 31.24 30.08 -6.77
C GLU A 50 32.50 30.03 -5.88
N ASP A 51 32.47 29.21 -4.81
CA ASP A 51 33.63 29.02 -3.93
C ASP A 51 34.76 28.15 -4.54
N GLY A 52 34.54 27.55 -5.73
CA GLY A 52 35.46 26.68 -6.42
C GLY A 52 35.77 25.37 -5.69
N ARG A 53 35.04 25.03 -4.63
CA ARG A 53 35.25 23.85 -3.78
C ARG A 53 34.08 22.89 -3.68
N SER A 54 32.94 23.24 -4.29
CA SER A 54 31.71 22.45 -4.24
C SER A 54 31.05 22.33 -5.60
N PHE A 55 30.30 21.24 -5.76
CA PHE A 55 29.51 20.95 -6.96
C PHE A 55 28.09 20.69 -6.56
N GLN A 56 27.16 21.18 -7.34
CA GLN A 56 25.74 20.90 -7.22
C GLN A 56 25.33 19.97 -8.36
N ILE A 57 24.67 18.86 -8.02
CA ILE A 57 24.13 17.91 -9.00
C ILE A 57 22.62 17.95 -8.89
N SER A 58 21.95 18.16 -10.02
CA SER A 58 20.50 18.08 -10.14
C SER A 58 20.14 17.08 -11.24
N ALA A 59 19.22 16.16 -10.95
CA ALA A 59 18.74 15.18 -11.90
C ALA A 59 17.23 14.98 -11.73
N THR A 60 16.52 14.77 -12.83
CA THR A 60 15.10 14.43 -12.86
C THR A 60 14.93 13.03 -13.44
N PHE A 61 14.03 12.25 -12.88
CA PHE A 61 13.64 10.97 -13.43
C PHE A 61 12.12 10.83 -13.44
N THR A 62 11.61 10.08 -14.41
CA THR A 62 10.19 9.73 -14.50
C THR A 62 10.01 8.33 -13.91
N LEU A 63 9.01 8.19 -13.07
CA LEU A 63 8.63 6.92 -12.46
C LEU A 63 7.28 6.50 -13.05
N GLU A 64 7.23 5.28 -13.59
CA GLU A 64 6.01 4.69 -14.17
C GLU A 64 5.68 3.39 -13.46
N SER A 65 4.41 3.24 -13.07
CA SER A 65 3.84 2.03 -12.49
C SER A 65 2.46 1.82 -13.10
N GLU A 66 2.17 0.60 -13.51
CA GLU A 66 0.89 0.22 -14.11
C GLU A 66 0.07 -0.61 -13.12
N VAL A 67 -1.25 -0.38 -13.08
CA VAL A 67 -2.19 -1.28 -12.40
C VAL A 67 -3.14 -1.83 -13.44
N ARG A 68 -3.29 -3.15 -13.49
CA ARG A 68 -4.12 -3.84 -14.48
C ARG A 68 -5.12 -4.77 -13.82
N LEU A 69 -6.39 -4.57 -14.11
CA LEU A 69 -7.46 -5.48 -13.74
C LEU A 69 -7.49 -6.62 -14.75
N VAL A 70 -7.46 -7.86 -14.28
CA VAL A 70 -7.52 -9.06 -15.12
C VAL A 70 -8.41 -10.11 -14.48
N ASP A 71 -8.94 -11.02 -15.28
CA ASP A 71 -9.66 -12.18 -14.80
C ASP A 71 -8.81 -13.43 -14.96
N ARG A 72 -8.83 -14.31 -13.95
CA ARG A 72 -8.17 -15.63 -14.01
C ARG A 72 -6.72 -15.55 -14.45
N VAL A 73 -5.92 -14.80 -13.70
CA VAL A 73 -4.48 -14.54 -14.02
C VAL A 73 -3.67 -15.82 -14.22
N PHE A 74 -4.08 -16.94 -13.59
CA PHE A 74 -3.42 -18.26 -13.74
C PHE A 74 -4.10 -19.18 -14.76
N ASP A 75 -5.06 -18.69 -15.56
CA ASP A 75 -5.55 -19.42 -16.71
C ASP A 75 -4.47 -19.41 -17.81
N PRO A 76 -4.04 -20.58 -18.33
CA PRO A 76 -2.98 -20.63 -19.33
C PRO A 76 -3.23 -19.81 -20.60
N SER A 77 -4.50 -19.52 -20.90
CA SER A 77 -4.89 -18.65 -22.03
C SER A 77 -4.75 -17.16 -21.73
N ASN A 78 -4.60 -16.77 -20.45
CA ASN A 78 -4.41 -15.37 -20.08
C ASN A 78 -2.98 -14.92 -20.45
N PRO A 79 -2.79 -13.93 -21.32
CA PRO A 79 -1.46 -13.60 -21.85
C PRO A 79 -0.59 -12.79 -20.91
N VAL A 80 -1.15 -12.21 -19.83
CA VAL A 80 -0.51 -11.14 -19.05
C VAL A 80 0.87 -11.51 -18.49
N LEU A 81 1.02 -12.71 -17.90
CA LEU A 81 2.33 -13.15 -17.37
C LEU A 81 3.24 -13.66 -18.48
N ALA A 82 2.68 -14.33 -19.50
CA ALA A 82 3.45 -14.81 -20.65
C ALA A 82 4.09 -13.64 -21.43
N GLU A 83 3.40 -12.53 -21.63
CA GLU A 83 3.95 -11.32 -22.26
C GLU A 83 5.18 -10.78 -21.52
N ILE A 84 5.22 -10.91 -20.21
CA ILE A 84 6.32 -10.42 -19.38
C ILE A 84 7.51 -11.41 -19.39
N TYR A 85 7.23 -12.69 -19.14
CA TYR A 85 8.26 -13.68 -18.80
C TYR A 85 8.75 -14.52 -19.98
N LYS A 86 7.98 -14.66 -21.05
CA LYS A 86 8.40 -15.44 -22.23
C LYS A 86 9.64 -14.85 -22.89
N THR A 87 9.71 -13.53 -22.99
CA THR A 87 10.88 -12.82 -23.54
C THR A 87 12.11 -12.89 -22.63
N ARG A 88 11.91 -13.19 -21.34
CA ARG A 88 12.99 -13.35 -20.34
C ARG A 88 13.51 -14.77 -20.26
N GLY A 89 12.78 -15.74 -20.82
CA GLY A 89 13.14 -17.16 -20.83
C GLY A 89 12.90 -17.88 -19.50
N ARG A 90 12.46 -17.16 -18.45
CA ARG A 90 12.08 -17.71 -17.14
C ARG A 90 11.26 -16.72 -16.32
N CYS A 91 10.65 -17.23 -15.25
CA CYS A 91 10.04 -16.45 -14.17
C CYS A 91 10.66 -16.81 -12.82
N VAL A 92 11.12 -15.83 -12.06
CA VAL A 92 11.51 -15.99 -10.65
C VAL A 92 10.42 -15.38 -9.79
N ALA A 93 9.85 -16.18 -8.88
CA ALA A 93 8.69 -15.80 -8.09
C ALA A 93 8.94 -15.91 -6.58
N VAL A 94 8.29 -15.01 -5.80
CA VAL A 94 8.15 -15.12 -4.35
C VAL A 94 6.66 -15.24 -4.07
N VAL A 95 6.25 -16.34 -3.46
CA VAL A 95 4.84 -16.72 -3.31
C VAL A 95 4.50 -16.90 -1.84
N ASP A 96 3.37 -16.33 -1.40
CA ASP A 96 2.82 -16.61 -0.07
C ASP A 96 2.49 -18.10 0.08
N GLN A 97 2.76 -18.64 1.27
CA GLN A 97 2.54 -20.06 1.56
C GLN A 97 1.08 -20.47 1.32
N THR A 98 0.12 -19.71 1.83
CA THR A 98 -1.31 -20.01 1.67
C THR A 98 -1.73 -19.91 0.19
N VAL A 99 -1.21 -18.93 -0.52
CA VAL A 99 -1.45 -18.80 -1.96
C VAL A 99 -0.86 -19.98 -2.73
N ASN A 100 0.34 -20.45 -2.36
CA ASN A 100 0.94 -21.63 -2.98
C ASN A 100 0.15 -22.92 -2.68
N GLU A 101 -0.42 -23.05 -1.48
CA GLU A 101 -1.28 -24.18 -1.13
C GLU A 101 -2.58 -24.19 -1.95
N LEU A 102 -3.17 -23.01 -2.20
CA LEU A 102 -4.46 -22.87 -2.91
C LEU A 102 -4.32 -22.82 -4.43
N TYR A 103 -3.32 -22.13 -4.94
CA TYR A 103 -3.17 -21.79 -6.36
C TYR A 103 -1.83 -22.25 -6.97
N GLY A 104 -0.94 -22.86 -6.19
CA GLY A 104 0.40 -23.23 -6.66
C GLY A 104 0.40 -24.23 -7.81
N GLU A 105 -0.60 -25.13 -7.88
CA GLU A 105 -0.76 -26.03 -9.02
C GLU A 105 -1.13 -25.24 -10.30
N SER A 106 -2.14 -24.39 -10.22
CA SER A 106 -2.55 -23.54 -11.35
C SER A 106 -1.43 -22.62 -11.82
N LEU A 107 -0.65 -22.07 -10.88
CA LEU A 107 0.53 -21.24 -11.19
C LEU A 107 1.59 -22.03 -11.97
N ARG A 108 1.93 -23.24 -11.51
CA ARG A 108 2.90 -24.11 -12.19
C ARG A 108 2.39 -24.56 -13.56
N ASP A 109 1.12 -24.91 -13.68
CA ASP A 109 0.50 -25.29 -14.94
C ASP A 109 0.48 -24.16 -15.94
N TYR A 110 0.19 -22.91 -15.48
CA TYR A 110 0.28 -21.72 -16.30
C TYR A 110 1.66 -21.61 -16.97
N PHE A 111 2.72 -21.61 -16.18
CA PHE A 111 4.07 -21.42 -16.68
C PHE A 111 4.55 -22.60 -17.54
N LYS A 112 4.17 -23.83 -17.16
CA LYS A 112 4.46 -25.04 -17.96
C LYS A 112 3.80 -25.00 -19.34
N GLN A 113 2.52 -24.65 -19.43
CA GLN A 113 1.79 -24.58 -20.70
C GLN A 113 2.27 -23.44 -21.59
N ASN A 114 2.78 -22.38 -21.01
CA ASN A 114 3.39 -21.27 -21.74
C ASN A 114 4.89 -21.49 -22.04
N GLU A 115 5.45 -22.67 -21.69
CA GLU A 115 6.86 -23.04 -21.90
C GLU A 115 7.86 -22.08 -21.23
N ILE A 116 7.52 -21.58 -20.05
CA ILE A 116 8.33 -20.66 -19.25
C ILE A 116 8.80 -21.38 -17.97
N PRO A 117 10.12 -21.62 -17.78
CA PRO A 117 10.64 -22.12 -16.52
C PRO A 117 10.25 -21.22 -15.33
N LEU A 118 9.79 -21.85 -14.25
CA LEU A 118 9.41 -21.17 -13.01
C LEU A 118 10.32 -21.59 -11.87
N GLU A 119 10.97 -20.63 -11.23
CA GLU A 119 11.70 -20.78 -9.98
C GLU A 119 10.94 -20.02 -8.88
N ALA A 120 10.53 -20.67 -7.81
CA ALA A 120 9.69 -20.05 -6.80
C ALA A 120 10.19 -20.28 -5.37
N LEU A 121 10.28 -19.19 -4.60
CA LEU A 121 10.43 -19.23 -3.15
C LEU A 121 9.06 -19.11 -2.49
N VAL A 122 8.69 -20.08 -1.68
CA VAL A 122 7.48 -20.02 -0.85
C VAL A 122 7.84 -19.47 0.52
N CYS A 123 7.13 -18.42 0.93
CA CYS A 123 7.30 -17.74 2.20
C CYS A 123 5.99 -17.71 2.98
N ARG A 124 6.02 -18.05 4.27
CA ARG A 124 4.95 -17.65 5.17
C ARG A 124 5.02 -16.12 5.31
N ALA A 125 3.88 -15.44 5.24
CA ALA A 125 3.80 -14.00 5.26
C ALA A 125 2.70 -13.50 6.21
N TRP A 126 2.81 -13.86 7.50
CA TRP A 126 2.01 -13.31 8.58
C TRP A 126 2.63 -11.99 9.08
N GLU A 127 1.89 -11.22 9.88
CA GLU A 127 2.44 -9.97 10.43
C GLU A 127 3.71 -10.21 11.27
N SER A 128 3.81 -11.35 11.95
CA SER A 128 5.02 -11.77 12.69
C SER A 128 6.24 -12.05 11.80
N ASP A 129 6.01 -12.32 10.51
CA ASP A 129 7.09 -12.58 9.54
C ASP A 129 7.55 -11.29 8.82
N LYS A 130 6.94 -10.14 9.12
CA LYS A 130 7.33 -8.84 8.57
C LYS A 130 8.61 -8.33 9.23
N THR A 131 9.70 -9.05 9.00
CA THR A 131 11.00 -8.86 9.66
C THR A 131 12.15 -8.66 8.69
N PRO A 132 13.27 -8.05 9.11
CA PRO A 132 14.48 -7.99 8.30
C PRO A 132 15.02 -9.37 7.89
N ASP A 133 14.82 -10.40 8.73
CA ASP A 133 15.27 -11.77 8.41
C ASP A 133 14.51 -12.36 7.23
N THR A 134 13.20 -12.07 7.11
CA THR A 134 12.41 -12.47 5.94
C THR A 134 12.91 -11.75 4.67
N VAL A 135 13.22 -10.47 4.76
CA VAL A 135 13.83 -9.72 3.65
C VAL A 135 15.16 -10.34 3.25
N HIS A 136 16.01 -10.70 4.23
CA HIS A 136 17.30 -11.34 3.98
C HIS A 136 17.16 -12.73 3.34
N LYS A 137 16.19 -13.51 3.76
CA LYS A 137 15.85 -14.82 3.14
C LYS A 137 15.50 -14.64 1.65
N ILE A 138 14.69 -13.65 1.33
CA ILE A 138 14.31 -13.36 -0.06
C ILE A 138 15.54 -12.88 -0.86
N LEU A 139 16.36 -12.00 -0.30
CA LEU A 139 17.62 -11.56 -0.95
C LEU A 139 18.58 -12.71 -1.22
N ALA A 140 18.71 -13.69 -0.32
CA ALA A 140 19.52 -14.88 -0.55
C ALA A 140 19.00 -15.72 -1.72
N PHE A 141 17.67 -15.86 -1.84
CA PHE A 141 17.06 -16.56 -2.98
C PHE A 141 17.26 -15.81 -4.32
N LEU A 142 17.14 -14.48 -4.33
CA LEU A 142 17.31 -13.67 -5.53
C LEU A 142 18.79 -13.52 -5.94
N GLY A 143 19.71 -13.67 -5.00
CA GLY A 143 21.13 -13.43 -5.18
C GLY A 143 21.86 -14.50 -5.99
N LYS A 144 23.20 -14.32 -6.09
CA LYS A 144 24.08 -15.16 -6.92
C LYS A 144 24.09 -16.65 -6.55
N ASP A 145 23.96 -16.95 -5.26
CA ASP A 145 23.96 -18.34 -4.77
C ASP A 145 22.55 -18.98 -4.84
N GLY A 146 21.53 -18.21 -5.26
CA GLY A 146 20.17 -18.63 -5.53
C GLY A 146 19.85 -18.59 -7.03
N CYS A 147 18.84 -17.79 -7.39
CA CYS A 147 18.38 -17.65 -8.79
C CYS A 147 19.25 -16.72 -9.66
N ASP A 148 20.20 -16.00 -9.07
CA ASP A 148 21.06 -15.00 -9.75
C ASP A 148 20.24 -14.04 -10.62
N VAL A 149 19.23 -13.41 -10.01
CA VAL A 149 18.31 -12.50 -10.69
C VAL A 149 19.07 -11.28 -11.19
N SER A 150 18.94 -10.99 -12.47
CA SER A 150 19.60 -9.84 -13.08
C SER A 150 18.94 -8.51 -12.69
N ARG A 151 19.68 -7.42 -12.84
CA ARG A 151 19.22 -6.07 -12.47
C ARG A 151 17.88 -5.66 -13.11
N ASN A 152 17.58 -6.18 -14.29
CA ASN A 152 16.42 -5.79 -15.10
C ASN A 152 15.41 -6.94 -15.28
N GLU A 153 15.51 -7.97 -14.47
CA GLU A 153 14.62 -9.13 -14.51
C GLU A 153 13.52 -8.94 -13.46
N PRO A 154 12.24 -8.77 -13.87
CA PRO A 154 11.17 -8.53 -12.94
C PRO A 154 10.85 -9.78 -12.12
N VAL A 155 10.91 -9.65 -10.79
CA VAL A 155 10.50 -10.70 -9.86
C VAL A 155 8.99 -10.72 -9.76
N LEU A 156 8.36 -11.90 -9.84
CA LEU A 156 6.93 -12.05 -9.59
C LEU A 156 6.65 -12.22 -8.10
N ILE A 157 5.86 -11.34 -7.53
CA ILE A 157 5.44 -11.43 -6.12
C ILE A 157 3.95 -11.74 -6.08
N ILE A 158 3.55 -12.81 -5.38
CA ILE A 158 2.15 -13.23 -5.29
C ILE A 158 1.78 -13.41 -3.81
N GLY A 159 0.94 -12.52 -3.26
CA GLY A 159 0.57 -12.63 -1.86
C GLY A 159 -0.25 -11.48 -1.31
N GLY A 160 -0.39 -11.44 0.00
CA GLY A 160 -1.01 -10.37 0.76
C GLY A 160 -0.09 -9.17 1.00
N GLY A 161 -0.56 -8.19 1.76
CA GLY A 161 0.17 -6.95 2.04
C GLY A 161 1.52 -7.15 2.74
N VAL A 162 1.65 -8.15 3.63
CA VAL A 162 2.93 -8.45 4.30
C VAL A 162 3.98 -8.90 3.28
N LEU A 163 3.62 -9.81 2.35
CA LEU A 163 4.56 -10.26 1.34
C LEU A 163 4.91 -9.15 0.35
N SER A 164 3.93 -8.33 -0.06
CA SER A 164 4.16 -7.14 -0.88
C SER A 164 5.24 -6.26 -0.27
N ASP A 165 5.12 -5.97 1.02
CA ASP A 165 6.06 -5.11 1.75
C ASP A 165 7.48 -5.69 1.82
N VAL A 166 7.63 -6.94 2.29
CA VAL A 166 8.97 -7.52 2.52
C VAL A 166 9.66 -7.94 1.22
N ALA A 167 8.91 -8.46 0.24
CA ALA A 167 9.48 -8.86 -1.05
C ALA A 167 9.77 -7.63 -1.93
N GLY A 168 8.90 -6.61 -1.92
CA GLY A 168 9.17 -5.34 -2.56
C GLY A 168 10.42 -4.66 -1.98
N LEU A 169 10.60 -4.70 -0.64
CA LEU A 169 11.82 -4.19 0.00
C LEU A 169 13.05 -4.99 -0.42
N ALA A 170 12.97 -6.32 -0.50
CA ALA A 170 14.08 -7.13 -1.02
C ALA A 170 14.43 -6.74 -2.46
N CYS A 171 13.44 -6.54 -3.33
CA CYS A 171 13.65 -6.06 -4.69
C CYS A 171 14.29 -4.66 -4.74
N SER A 172 13.91 -3.75 -3.83
CA SER A 172 14.51 -2.42 -3.74
C SER A 172 16.00 -2.47 -3.39
N LEU A 173 16.42 -3.45 -2.61
CA LEU A 173 17.81 -3.65 -2.16
C LEU A 173 18.62 -4.45 -3.17
N GLN A 174 18.02 -5.45 -3.82
CA GLN A 174 18.68 -6.26 -4.84
C GLN A 174 19.08 -5.38 -6.03
N HIS A 175 20.38 -5.34 -6.33
CA HIS A 175 20.96 -4.49 -7.39
C HIS A 175 20.52 -3.01 -7.34
N ARG A 176 20.07 -2.49 -6.19
CA ARG A 176 19.57 -1.13 -5.92
C ARG A 176 18.24 -0.81 -6.58
N ARG A 177 17.50 -1.74 -7.15
CA ARG A 177 16.16 -1.60 -7.77
C ARG A 177 15.91 -2.69 -8.81
N THR A 178 15.84 -3.92 -8.41
CA THR A 178 15.30 -4.98 -9.25
C THR A 178 13.80 -4.74 -9.42
N PRO A 179 13.28 -4.68 -10.66
CA PRO A 179 11.85 -4.50 -10.89
C PRO A 179 11.06 -5.69 -10.35
N TYR A 180 9.79 -5.48 -10.05
CA TYR A 180 8.89 -6.58 -9.69
C TYR A 180 7.48 -6.36 -10.21
N VAL A 181 6.79 -7.48 -10.43
CA VAL A 181 5.36 -7.54 -10.75
C VAL A 181 4.64 -8.04 -9.51
N MET A 182 3.58 -7.36 -9.09
CA MET A 182 2.79 -7.74 -7.91
C MET A 182 1.44 -8.30 -8.31
N ILE A 183 1.07 -9.47 -7.77
CA ILE A 183 -0.29 -10.01 -7.80
C ILE A 183 -0.84 -9.99 -6.38
N GLY A 184 -1.81 -9.12 -6.12
CA GLY A 184 -2.46 -9.01 -4.82
C GLY A 184 -3.46 -10.13 -4.60
N SER A 185 -3.19 -11.05 -3.67
CA SER A 185 -4.07 -12.17 -3.35
C SER A 185 -5.12 -11.84 -2.27
N SER A 186 -5.04 -10.68 -1.64
CA SER A 186 -6.04 -10.15 -0.72
C SER A 186 -6.52 -8.79 -1.19
N ILE A 187 -7.69 -8.35 -0.72
CA ILE A 187 -8.24 -7.04 -1.11
C ILE A 187 -7.26 -5.92 -0.73
N VAL A 188 -6.69 -5.93 0.48
CA VAL A 188 -5.68 -4.93 0.89
C VAL A 188 -4.49 -4.91 -0.07
N ALA A 189 -3.98 -6.10 -0.46
CA ALA A 189 -2.86 -6.17 -1.40
C ALA A 189 -3.26 -5.75 -2.82
N ALA A 190 -4.52 -5.94 -3.20
CA ALA A 190 -5.00 -5.57 -4.52
C ALA A 190 -5.17 -4.05 -4.69
N ILE A 191 -5.69 -3.35 -3.66
CA ILE A 191 -6.14 -1.96 -3.81
C ILE A 191 -5.29 -0.92 -3.05
N ASP A 192 -4.44 -1.34 -2.12
CA ASP A 192 -3.63 -0.44 -1.29
C ASP A 192 -2.15 -0.86 -1.30
N ALA A 193 -1.78 -1.95 -0.60
CA ALA A 193 -0.38 -2.32 -0.39
C ALA A 193 0.35 -2.75 -1.67
N GLY A 194 -0.32 -3.43 -2.60
CA GLY A 194 0.30 -3.93 -3.84
C GLY A 194 0.68 -2.83 -4.83
N PRO A 195 -0.22 -1.90 -5.18
CA PRO A 195 0.11 -0.78 -6.06
C PRO A 195 0.94 0.31 -5.36
N SER A 196 1.12 0.23 -4.05
CA SER A 196 1.87 1.21 -3.26
C SER A 196 3.34 1.27 -3.65
N PRO A 197 3.96 2.47 -3.67
CA PRO A 197 5.42 2.59 -3.77
C PRO A 197 6.13 2.20 -2.47
N ARG A 198 5.39 2.09 -1.36
CA ARG A 198 5.97 1.77 -0.05
C ARG A 198 6.29 0.29 0.04
N THR A 199 7.54 -0.02 0.36
CA THR A 199 7.98 -1.36 0.72
C THR A 199 8.67 -1.30 2.06
N CYS A 200 8.36 -2.21 2.99
CA CYS A 200 8.86 -2.07 4.34
C CYS A 200 8.92 -3.38 5.14
N THR A 201 9.61 -3.29 6.26
CA THR A 201 9.60 -4.29 7.32
C THR A 201 9.51 -3.63 8.68
N ASN A 202 9.12 -4.41 9.70
CA ASN A 202 9.07 -3.91 11.07
C ASN A 202 10.48 -3.72 11.60
N GLY A 203 10.74 -2.58 12.23
CA GLY A 203 11.98 -2.33 12.97
C GLY A 203 11.80 -2.64 14.45
N ASN A 204 12.90 -2.61 15.22
CA ASN A 204 12.93 -2.99 16.63
C ASN A 204 11.91 -2.25 17.54
N LEU A 205 11.41 -1.10 17.12
CA LEU A 205 10.51 -0.26 17.95
C LEU A 205 9.29 0.26 17.20
N PHE A 206 9.21 0.05 15.87
CA PHE A 206 8.15 0.66 15.05
C PHE A 206 7.64 -0.29 13.97
N LYS A 207 6.31 -0.41 13.87
CA LYS A 207 5.65 -1.02 12.72
C LYS A 207 6.04 -0.23 11.47
N ASN A 208 6.47 -0.95 10.41
CA ASN A 208 6.88 -0.36 9.12
C ASN A 208 8.01 0.69 9.26
N GLY A 209 8.96 0.43 10.17
CA GLY A 209 10.03 1.40 10.51
C GLY A 209 11.21 1.41 9.56
N ILE A 210 11.39 0.36 8.77
CA ILE A 210 12.51 0.20 7.80
C ILE A 210 11.89 -0.03 6.43
N GLY A 211 12.27 0.77 5.44
CA GLY A 211 11.65 0.61 4.12
C GLY A 211 12.26 1.50 3.04
N ALA A 212 11.69 1.39 1.85
CA ALA A 212 12.04 2.17 0.68
C ALA A 212 10.77 2.56 -0.10
N TYR A 213 10.90 3.56 -0.97
CA TYR A 213 9.91 3.84 -2.01
C TYR A 213 10.36 3.14 -3.30
N HIS A 214 9.73 2.03 -3.61
CA HIS A 214 10.03 1.21 -4.78
C HIS A 214 8.73 0.57 -5.30
N PRO A 215 7.97 1.26 -6.16
CA PRO A 215 6.71 0.73 -6.69
C PRO A 215 6.94 -0.46 -7.60
N PRO A 216 5.97 -1.37 -7.73
CA PRO A 216 5.97 -2.40 -8.76
C PRO A 216 5.96 -1.75 -10.15
N VAL A 217 6.55 -2.42 -11.13
CA VAL A 217 6.40 -2.00 -12.54
C VAL A 217 4.99 -2.30 -13.06
N LEU A 218 4.37 -3.32 -12.49
CA LEU A 218 2.99 -3.72 -12.76
C LEU A 218 2.37 -4.33 -11.51
N THR A 219 1.18 -3.86 -11.14
CA THR A 219 0.29 -4.54 -10.20
C THR A 219 -0.85 -5.18 -10.96
N ILE A 220 -1.04 -6.47 -10.78
CA ILE A 220 -2.14 -7.23 -11.35
C ILE A 220 -3.18 -7.46 -10.26
N VAL A 221 -4.40 -7.10 -10.54
CA VAL A 221 -5.54 -7.27 -9.66
C VAL A 221 -6.52 -8.24 -10.31
N ASP A 222 -6.65 -9.41 -9.70
CA ASP A 222 -7.58 -10.46 -10.11
C ASP A 222 -8.57 -10.74 -8.98
N ARG A 223 -9.81 -10.29 -9.16
CA ARG A 223 -10.88 -10.47 -8.18
C ARG A 223 -11.20 -11.95 -7.92
N THR A 224 -10.94 -12.82 -8.88
CA THR A 224 -11.22 -14.26 -8.71
C THR A 224 -10.39 -14.92 -7.60
N LEU A 225 -9.25 -14.33 -7.23
CA LEU A 225 -8.41 -14.78 -6.11
C LEU A 225 -9.09 -14.57 -4.74
N PHE A 226 -10.06 -13.65 -4.65
CA PHE A 226 -10.77 -13.39 -3.39
C PHE A 226 -11.76 -14.51 -3.02
N ARG A 227 -12.07 -15.42 -3.95
CA ARG A 227 -12.97 -16.55 -3.74
C ARG A 227 -12.59 -17.41 -2.53
N THR A 228 -11.30 -17.55 -2.27
CA THR A 228 -10.78 -18.40 -1.19
C THR A 228 -10.46 -17.65 0.09
N LEU A 229 -10.63 -16.33 0.12
CA LEU A 229 -10.42 -15.55 1.33
C LEU A 229 -11.49 -15.86 2.37
N PRO A 230 -11.12 -16.13 3.63
CA PRO A 230 -12.08 -16.12 4.75
C PRO A 230 -12.83 -14.77 4.82
N LYS A 231 -14.07 -14.78 5.28
CA LYS A 231 -14.89 -13.56 5.40
C LYS A 231 -14.22 -12.47 6.23
N GLY A 232 -13.51 -12.85 7.30
CA GLY A 232 -12.73 -11.90 8.12
C GLY A 232 -11.64 -11.18 7.31
N HIS A 233 -10.96 -11.86 6.38
CA HIS A 233 -9.99 -11.21 5.48
C HIS A 233 -10.68 -10.30 4.45
N ILE A 234 -11.88 -10.65 3.98
CA ILE A 234 -12.66 -9.78 3.11
C ILE A 234 -13.05 -8.51 3.87
N ARG A 235 -13.62 -8.62 5.08
CA ARG A 235 -13.93 -7.46 5.95
C ARG A 235 -12.71 -6.58 6.19
N ASN A 236 -11.56 -7.23 6.46
CA ASN A 236 -10.30 -6.53 6.64
C ASN A 236 -9.93 -5.64 5.44
N GLY A 237 -10.11 -6.15 4.23
CA GLY A 237 -9.85 -5.38 3.00
C GLY A 237 -10.91 -4.33 2.72
N MET A 238 -12.18 -4.60 3.06
CA MET A 238 -13.27 -3.66 2.84
C MET A 238 -13.15 -2.39 3.71
N ALA A 239 -12.43 -2.45 4.83
CA ALA A 239 -12.10 -1.25 5.60
C ALA A 239 -11.31 -0.23 4.76
N GLU A 240 -10.38 -0.70 3.94
CA GLU A 240 -9.61 0.16 3.04
C GLU A 240 -10.45 0.75 1.90
N ILE A 241 -11.43 -0.02 1.40
CA ILE A 241 -12.39 0.49 0.41
C ILE A 241 -13.27 1.59 1.04
N ILE A 242 -13.79 1.36 2.25
CA ILE A 242 -14.60 2.35 2.98
C ILE A 242 -13.79 3.61 3.26
N LYS A 243 -12.52 3.48 3.61
CA LYS A 243 -11.61 4.61 3.80
C LYS A 243 -11.59 5.54 2.57
N MET A 244 -11.43 4.96 1.36
CA MET A 244 -11.45 5.72 0.10
C MET A 244 -12.84 6.32 -0.18
N ALA A 245 -13.89 5.55 0.08
CA ALA A 245 -15.27 5.98 -0.10
C ALA A 245 -15.61 7.22 0.75
N VAL A 246 -15.22 7.20 2.02
CA VAL A 246 -15.47 8.33 2.95
C VAL A 246 -14.70 9.57 2.56
N THR A 247 -13.46 9.43 2.11
CA THR A 247 -12.54 10.56 1.95
C THR A 247 -12.44 11.11 0.53
N ASP A 248 -12.92 10.38 -0.48
CA ASP A 248 -12.69 10.79 -1.88
C ASP A 248 -13.85 10.47 -2.85
N ASP A 249 -14.58 9.36 -2.66
CA ASP A 249 -15.58 8.91 -3.66
C ASP A 249 -16.96 8.63 -3.04
N PRO A 250 -17.92 9.58 -3.14
CA PRO A 250 -19.26 9.41 -2.61
C PRO A 250 -20.08 8.32 -3.34
N ILE A 251 -19.79 8.05 -4.62
CA ILE A 251 -20.47 6.96 -5.37
C ILE A 251 -19.99 5.61 -4.83
N LEU A 252 -18.70 5.46 -4.56
CA LEU A 252 -18.16 4.27 -3.90
C LEU A 252 -18.83 4.06 -2.54
N PHE A 253 -19.05 5.15 -1.79
CA PHE A 253 -19.75 5.07 -0.50
C PHE A 253 -21.17 4.52 -0.64
N GLU A 254 -21.95 5.03 -1.58
CA GLU A 254 -23.33 4.56 -1.86
C GLU A 254 -23.35 3.09 -2.33
N LEU A 255 -22.39 2.68 -3.15
CA LEU A 255 -22.25 1.28 -3.56
C LEU A 255 -21.98 0.38 -2.35
N MET A 256 -21.08 0.82 -1.45
CA MET A 256 -20.75 0.07 -0.25
C MET A 256 -21.92 0.03 0.75
N GLU A 257 -22.71 1.10 0.92
CA GLU A 257 -23.93 1.08 1.72
C GLU A 257 -24.94 0.05 1.18
N LYS A 258 -25.10 -0.02 -0.13
CA LYS A 258 -26.10 -0.87 -0.76
C LYS A 258 -25.68 -2.34 -0.87
N TYR A 259 -24.43 -2.60 -1.19
CA TYR A 259 -23.95 -3.92 -1.57
C TYR A 259 -22.88 -4.51 -0.65
N GLY A 260 -22.31 -3.73 0.28
CA GLY A 260 -21.16 -4.11 1.08
C GLY A 260 -21.31 -5.45 1.78
N GLN A 261 -22.43 -5.70 2.48
CA GLN A 261 -22.68 -6.99 3.13
C GLN A 261 -22.79 -8.15 2.11
N ARG A 262 -23.43 -7.92 0.97
CA ARG A 262 -23.52 -8.94 -0.10
C ARG A 262 -22.13 -9.29 -0.65
N LEU A 263 -21.24 -8.30 -0.80
CA LEU A 263 -19.87 -8.55 -1.22
C LEU A 263 -19.07 -9.38 -0.21
N VAL A 264 -19.31 -9.19 1.10
CA VAL A 264 -18.73 -10.07 2.14
C VAL A 264 -19.28 -11.49 2.00
N ASP A 265 -20.61 -11.65 1.89
CA ASP A 265 -21.28 -12.95 1.90
C ASP A 265 -20.95 -13.80 0.68
N THR A 266 -20.73 -13.16 -0.47
CA THR A 266 -20.45 -13.81 -1.77
C THR A 266 -18.95 -13.88 -2.09
N HIS A 267 -18.08 -13.69 -1.11
CA HIS A 267 -16.62 -13.63 -1.33
C HIS A 267 -16.25 -12.68 -2.48
N PHE A 268 -16.76 -11.46 -2.39
CA PHE A 268 -16.59 -10.39 -3.37
C PHE A 268 -17.12 -10.76 -4.76
N ALA A 269 -18.36 -11.21 -4.79
CA ALA A 269 -19.07 -11.68 -6.00
C ALA A 269 -18.41 -12.87 -6.73
N ASN A 270 -17.78 -13.78 -5.99
CA ASN A 270 -17.18 -15.00 -6.55
C ASN A 270 -18.02 -16.26 -6.27
N ILE A 271 -18.94 -16.21 -5.33
CA ILE A 271 -19.77 -17.33 -4.90
C ILE A 271 -21.21 -16.84 -4.79
N ASP A 272 -22.15 -17.55 -5.43
CA ASP A 272 -23.59 -17.26 -5.38
C ASP A 272 -23.94 -15.79 -5.74
N ALA A 273 -23.22 -15.21 -6.68
CA ALA A 273 -23.43 -13.86 -7.18
C ALA A 273 -24.27 -13.85 -8.46
N ASP A 274 -25.07 -12.79 -8.60
CA ASP A 274 -25.73 -12.46 -9.86
C ASP A 274 -24.88 -11.49 -10.70
N GLU A 275 -25.21 -11.34 -11.98
CA GLU A 275 -24.47 -10.48 -12.90
C GLU A 275 -24.44 -9.00 -12.46
N GLU A 276 -25.48 -8.52 -11.74
CA GLU A 276 -25.49 -7.18 -11.16
C GLU A 276 -24.40 -7.03 -10.11
N LEU A 277 -24.29 -8.00 -9.20
CA LEU A 277 -23.28 -7.95 -8.11
C LEU A 277 -21.86 -8.11 -8.64
N GLU A 278 -21.65 -8.91 -9.70
CA GLU A 278 -20.34 -9.01 -10.36
C GLU A 278 -19.89 -7.66 -10.92
N LYS A 279 -20.77 -6.95 -11.64
CA LYS A 279 -20.50 -5.60 -12.15
C LYS A 279 -20.23 -4.59 -11.04
N VAL A 280 -20.99 -4.69 -9.94
CA VAL A 280 -20.78 -3.84 -8.77
C VAL A 280 -19.41 -4.12 -8.12
N ALA A 281 -19.02 -5.40 -8.00
CA ALA A 281 -17.72 -5.76 -7.44
C ALA A 281 -16.55 -5.19 -8.26
N ASP A 282 -16.64 -5.26 -9.58
CA ASP A 282 -15.65 -4.70 -10.49
C ASP A 282 -15.59 -3.17 -10.39
N GLU A 283 -16.76 -2.49 -10.33
CA GLU A 283 -16.85 -1.05 -10.15
C GLU A 283 -16.29 -0.61 -8.80
N VAL A 284 -16.55 -1.35 -7.71
CA VAL A 284 -16.01 -1.06 -6.37
C VAL A 284 -14.49 -1.16 -6.36
N ILE A 285 -13.91 -2.21 -6.97
CA ILE A 285 -12.45 -2.35 -7.08
C ILE A 285 -11.85 -1.21 -7.90
N TYR A 286 -12.44 -0.92 -9.07
CA TYR A 286 -11.96 0.14 -9.95
C TYR A 286 -11.96 1.49 -9.24
N ARG A 287 -13.06 1.85 -8.56
CA ARG A 287 -13.18 3.12 -7.83
C ARG A 287 -12.21 3.22 -6.65
N ALA A 288 -12.08 2.15 -5.88
CA ALA A 288 -11.14 2.12 -4.76
C ALA A 288 -9.69 2.31 -5.25
N LEU A 289 -9.30 1.59 -6.31
CA LEU A 289 -7.99 1.75 -6.94
C LEU A 289 -7.78 3.15 -7.51
N TYR A 290 -8.75 3.68 -8.25
CA TYR A 290 -8.65 5.00 -8.85
C TYR A 290 -8.50 6.09 -7.77
N SER A 291 -9.31 6.03 -6.71
CA SER A 291 -9.20 6.94 -5.57
C SER A 291 -7.82 6.85 -4.91
N TYR A 292 -7.32 5.62 -4.66
CA TYR A 292 -6.00 5.42 -4.11
C TYR A 292 -4.90 5.98 -5.02
N MET A 293 -4.87 5.58 -6.29
CA MET A 293 -3.82 5.94 -7.25
C MET A 293 -3.81 7.44 -7.57
N LYS A 294 -4.96 8.09 -7.57
CA LYS A 294 -5.10 9.54 -7.72
C LYS A 294 -4.30 10.32 -6.67
N HIS A 295 -4.36 9.87 -5.42
CA HIS A 295 -3.64 10.50 -4.31
C HIS A 295 -2.18 10.03 -4.21
N GLU A 296 -1.92 8.73 -4.41
CA GLU A 296 -0.59 8.16 -4.35
C GLU A 296 0.28 8.66 -5.52
N GLY A 297 -0.26 8.70 -6.73
CA GLY A 297 0.47 9.11 -7.94
C GLY A 297 0.96 10.56 -7.90
N THR A 298 0.26 11.44 -7.18
CA THR A 298 0.68 12.83 -6.98
C THR A 298 1.67 13.02 -5.84
N ASN A 299 1.90 11.98 -5.01
CA ASN A 299 2.70 12.08 -3.79
C ASN A 299 3.46 10.77 -3.47
N MET A 300 4.02 10.11 -4.49
CA MET A 300 4.63 8.77 -4.38
C MET A 300 5.74 8.66 -3.33
N PHE A 301 6.42 9.76 -3.01
CA PHE A 301 7.49 9.79 -1.99
C PHE A 301 7.02 10.36 -0.64
N GLU A 302 5.71 10.51 -0.45
CA GLU A 302 5.11 11.08 0.77
C GLU A 302 5.71 12.45 1.16
N THR A 303 6.04 13.26 0.17
CA THR A 303 6.60 14.61 0.37
C THR A 303 5.59 15.50 1.11
N TYR A 304 4.31 15.34 0.79
CA TYR A 304 3.20 16.04 1.42
C TYR A 304 2.49 15.11 2.43
N GLN A 305 2.00 15.69 3.53
CA GLN A 305 1.38 14.92 4.62
C GLN A 305 -0.15 14.93 4.57
N ASP A 306 -0.75 15.69 3.67
CA ASP A 306 -2.17 15.76 3.36
C ASP A 306 -2.60 14.55 2.50
N ARG A 307 -2.74 13.40 3.15
CA ARG A 307 -3.01 12.11 2.50
C ARG A 307 -4.38 11.58 2.91
N PRO A 308 -5.44 11.71 2.07
CA PRO A 308 -6.78 11.23 2.39
C PRO A 308 -6.82 9.73 2.71
N HIS A 309 -6.05 8.93 1.96
CA HIS A 309 -5.92 7.49 2.16
C HIS A 309 -5.26 7.07 3.50
N ALA A 310 -4.83 8.03 4.34
CA ALA A 310 -4.40 7.77 5.71
C ALA A 310 -5.55 7.95 6.74
N TYR A 311 -6.81 8.14 6.32
CA TYR A 311 -7.96 8.15 7.21
C TYR A 311 -8.07 6.83 7.98
N GLY A 312 -8.44 6.88 9.24
CA GLY A 312 -8.40 5.73 10.14
C GLY A 312 -7.00 5.38 10.68
N HIS A 313 -5.91 5.84 10.04
CA HIS A 313 -4.53 5.47 10.36
C HIS A 313 -3.77 6.46 11.26
N THR A 314 -4.42 7.48 11.79
CA THR A 314 -3.75 8.44 12.69
C THR A 314 -3.43 7.79 14.04
N TRP A 315 -4.33 6.97 14.59
CA TRP A 315 -4.18 6.34 15.89
C TRP A 315 -4.05 4.81 15.81
N SER A 316 -4.71 4.17 14.81
CA SER A 316 -4.75 2.71 14.70
C SER A 316 -3.37 2.04 14.71
N PRO A 317 -2.31 2.55 14.09
CA PRO A 317 -1.00 1.89 14.15
C PRO A 317 -0.42 1.78 15.56
N ARG A 318 -0.96 2.56 16.50
CA ARG A 318 -0.50 2.52 17.90
C ARG A 318 -1.26 1.49 18.74
N PHE A 319 -2.56 1.39 18.55
CA PHE A 319 -3.37 0.48 19.36
C PHE A 319 -3.58 -0.91 18.71
N GLU A 320 -3.50 -1.03 17.39
CA GLU A 320 -3.63 -2.28 16.64
C GLU A 320 -2.76 -3.42 17.21
N PRO A 321 -1.41 -3.25 17.36
CA PRO A 321 -0.57 -4.32 17.86
C PRO A 321 -0.78 -4.60 19.34
N VAL A 322 -1.18 -3.60 20.13
CA VAL A 322 -1.44 -3.75 21.57
C VAL A 322 -2.72 -4.55 21.82
N ALA A 323 -3.76 -4.27 21.05
CA ALA A 323 -5.06 -4.94 21.14
C ALA A 323 -5.12 -6.22 20.27
N LYS A 324 -4.07 -6.50 19.48
CA LYS A 324 -4.00 -7.64 18.54
C LYS A 324 -5.17 -7.72 17.58
N LEU A 325 -5.64 -6.55 17.16
CA LEU A 325 -6.74 -6.42 16.21
C LEU A 325 -6.28 -6.79 14.80
N MET A 326 -7.19 -7.35 14.02
CA MET A 326 -7.05 -7.35 12.57
C MET A 326 -6.95 -5.91 12.06
N HIS A 327 -6.09 -5.69 11.08
CA HIS A 327 -5.80 -4.35 10.56
C HIS A 327 -7.05 -3.55 10.17
N GLY A 328 -7.96 -4.14 9.39
CA GLY A 328 -9.19 -3.47 8.98
C GLY A 328 -10.12 -3.13 10.14
N HIS A 329 -10.14 -3.93 11.22
CA HIS A 329 -10.89 -3.59 12.42
C HIS A 329 -10.27 -2.42 13.17
N ALA A 330 -8.94 -2.38 13.27
CA ALA A 330 -8.24 -1.23 13.85
C ALA A 330 -8.49 0.05 13.04
N VAL A 331 -8.50 -0.07 11.70
CA VAL A 331 -8.83 1.04 10.80
C VAL A 331 -10.30 1.44 10.95
N GLY A 332 -11.23 0.49 11.04
CA GLY A 332 -12.66 0.74 11.28
C GLY A 332 -12.92 1.52 12.57
N VAL A 333 -12.28 1.11 13.67
CA VAL A 333 -12.30 1.86 14.94
C VAL A 333 -11.73 3.27 14.75
N GLY A 334 -10.59 3.38 14.04
CA GLY A 334 -9.96 4.67 13.76
C GLY A 334 -10.81 5.58 12.86
N MET A 335 -11.54 5.03 11.90
CA MET A 335 -12.47 5.78 11.03
C MET A 335 -13.69 6.26 11.81
N ALA A 336 -14.32 5.39 12.60
CA ALA A 336 -15.49 5.73 13.38
C ALA A 336 -15.18 6.78 14.45
N PHE A 337 -14.04 6.64 15.14
CA PHE A 337 -13.54 7.66 16.06
C PHE A 337 -13.23 8.96 15.32
N GLY A 338 -12.58 8.89 14.16
CA GLY A 338 -12.29 10.07 13.32
C GLY A 338 -13.56 10.80 12.86
N ALA A 339 -14.64 10.07 12.55
CA ALA A 339 -15.94 10.66 12.23
C ALA A 339 -16.57 11.37 13.45
N THR A 340 -16.45 10.79 14.66
CA THR A 340 -16.90 11.46 15.90
C THR A 340 -16.08 12.72 16.16
N LEU A 341 -14.76 12.67 15.98
CA LEU A 341 -13.89 13.83 16.13
C LEU A 341 -14.23 14.93 15.12
N ALA A 342 -14.50 14.56 13.87
CA ALA A 342 -14.93 15.51 12.83
C ALA A 342 -16.28 16.17 13.17
N LEU A 343 -17.20 15.43 13.79
CA LEU A 343 -18.45 15.99 14.31
C LEU A 343 -18.19 17.01 15.43
N GLU A 344 -17.36 16.66 16.42
CA GLU A 344 -16.98 17.57 17.51
C GLU A 344 -16.28 18.85 17.00
N MET A 345 -15.55 18.74 15.88
CA MET A 345 -14.92 19.88 15.20
C MET A 345 -15.90 20.68 14.32
N GLY A 346 -17.15 20.24 14.18
CA GLY A 346 -18.14 20.86 13.31
C GLY A 346 -17.84 20.70 11.80
N TRP A 347 -17.06 19.72 11.41
CA TRP A 347 -16.70 19.44 10.01
C TRP A 347 -17.76 18.61 9.30
N ILE A 348 -18.47 17.74 10.03
CA ILE A 348 -19.60 16.95 9.55
C ILE A 348 -20.78 17.09 10.53
N ASN A 349 -21.95 16.65 10.10
CA ASN A 349 -23.13 16.57 10.97
C ASN A 349 -23.36 15.14 11.52
N GLU A 350 -24.30 14.98 12.44
CA GLU A 350 -24.63 13.68 13.06
C GLU A 350 -25.09 12.64 12.04
N ALA A 351 -25.84 13.04 11.00
CA ALA A 351 -26.32 12.11 9.98
C ALA A 351 -25.17 11.51 9.19
N GLU A 352 -24.15 12.30 8.84
CA GLU A 352 -22.96 11.85 8.14
C GLU A 352 -22.12 10.92 9.03
N ARG A 353 -21.87 11.29 10.31
CA ARG A 353 -21.20 10.41 11.27
C ARG A 353 -21.93 9.07 11.38
N ASN A 354 -23.25 9.11 11.53
CA ASN A 354 -24.06 7.91 11.70
C ASN A 354 -24.02 7.02 10.45
N ARG A 355 -24.04 7.58 9.24
CA ARG A 355 -23.89 6.80 7.99
C ARG A 355 -22.52 6.12 7.90
N ILE A 356 -21.43 6.83 8.21
CA ILE A 356 -20.07 6.25 8.19
C ILE A 356 -19.98 5.06 9.16
N VAL A 357 -20.47 5.24 10.37
CA VAL A 357 -20.45 4.19 11.40
C VAL A 357 -21.38 3.03 11.01
N ALA A 358 -22.59 3.32 10.51
CA ALA A 358 -23.53 2.31 10.05
C ALA A 358 -22.96 1.46 8.91
N LEU A 359 -22.26 2.08 7.95
CA LEU A 359 -21.59 1.35 6.89
C LEU A 359 -20.53 0.37 7.44
N CYS A 360 -19.68 0.80 8.35
CA CYS A 360 -18.69 -0.08 8.98
C CYS A 360 -19.36 -1.25 9.71
N THR A 361 -20.38 -0.98 10.53
CA THR A 361 -21.08 -2.02 11.30
C THR A 361 -21.89 -2.97 10.41
N SER A 362 -22.46 -2.48 9.30
CA SER A 362 -23.28 -3.30 8.38
C SER A 362 -22.49 -4.44 7.72
N ILE A 363 -21.17 -4.31 7.61
CA ILE A 363 -20.28 -5.35 7.07
C ILE A 363 -19.51 -6.12 8.14
N GLY A 364 -19.83 -5.88 9.42
CA GLY A 364 -19.21 -6.57 10.55
C GLY A 364 -17.86 -6.00 10.98
N LEU A 365 -17.47 -4.78 10.56
CA LEU A 365 -16.28 -4.11 11.09
C LEU A 365 -16.53 -3.55 12.48
N SER A 366 -15.48 -3.59 13.32
CA SER A 366 -15.50 -2.91 14.62
C SER A 366 -15.44 -1.40 14.42
N VAL A 367 -16.27 -0.69 15.16
CA VAL A 367 -16.28 0.78 15.24
C VAL A 367 -15.85 1.28 16.60
N TYR A 368 -15.73 0.37 17.57
CA TYR A 368 -15.28 0.67 18.92
C TYR A 368 -14.43 -0.46 19.51
N HIS A 369 -13.43 -0.08 20.29
CA HIS A 369 -12.65 -0.98 21.13
C HIS A 369 -12.21 -0.23 22.40
N PRO A 370 -12.26 -0.82 23.61
CA PRO A 370 -11.88 -0.14 24.87
C PRO A 370 -10.45 0.42 24.90
N ILE A 371 -9.57 -0.07 24.04
CA ILE A 371 -8.18 0.41 23.94
C ILE A 371 -8.07 1.91 23.66
N ILE A 372 -9.06 2.52 22.96
CA ILE A 372 -9.05 3.94 22.65
C ILE A 372 -9.35 4.82 23.89
N GLU A 373 -9.87 4.23 24.96
CA GLU A 373 -10.09 4.92 26.24
C GLU A 373 -8.76 5.22 26.97
N ASP A 374 -7.66 4.52 26.61
CA ASP A 374 -6.31 4.89 27.03
C ASP A 374 -5.87 6.16 26.28
N THR A 375 -6.29 7.32 26.80
CA THR A 375 -6.00 8.63 26.21
C THR A 375 -4.50 8.92 26.16
N ASP A 376 -3.70 8.38 27.07
CA ASP A 376 -2.24 8.48 27.04
C ASP A 376 -1.68 7.73 25.82
N LEU A 377 -2.21 6.55 25.52
CA LEU A 377 -1.85 5.78 24.33
C LEU A 377 -2.19 6.56 23.06
N MET A 378 -3.38 7.17 23.01
CA MET A 378 -3.84 7.97 21.87
C MET A 378 -2.97 9.23 21.66
N LEU A 379 -2.67 9.96 22.73
CA LEU A 379 -1.78 11.15 22.68
C LEU A 379 -0.34 10.77 22.27
N LYS A 380 0.17 9.64 22.75
CA LYS A 380 1.46 9.10 22.30
C LYS A 380 1.43 8.74 20.82
N GLY A 381 0.27 8.25 20.32
CA GLY A 381 0.04 7.99 18.88
C GLY A 381 0.24 9.25 18.04
N GLN A 382 -0.39 10.36 18.39
CA GLN A 382 -0.22 11.65 17.71
C GLN A 382 1.26 12.11 17.72
N LYS A 383 1.91 12.04 18.87
CA LYS A 383 3.33 12.44 18.99
C LYS A 383 4.24 11.59 18.10
N ASN A 384 3.98 10.29 18.02
CA ASN A 384 4.75 9.37 17.19
C ASN A 384 4.54 9.65 15.69
N ILE A 385 3.32 9.93 15.26
CA ILE A 385 3.01 10.29 13.88
C ILE A 385 3.73 11.57 13.46
N ARG A 386 3.65 12.64 14.27
CA ARG A 386 4.39 13.89 14.03
C ARG A 386 5.89 13.64 13.88
N ARG A 387 6.47 12.85 14.80
CA ARG A 387 7.90 12.50 14.75
C ARG A 387 8.26 11.70 13.50
N LYS A 388 7.47 10.67 13.15
CA LYS A 388 7.69 9.83 11.98
C LYS A 388 7.64 10.63 10.67
N ARG A 389 6.70 11.58 10.59
CA ARG A 389 6.51 12.42 9.42
C ARG A 389 7.47 13.61 9.32
N GLY A 390 8.27 13.86 10.37
CA GLY A 390 9.15 15.04 10.43
C GLY A 390 8.39 16.38 10.33
N SER A 391 7.10 16.38 10.68
CA SER A 391 6.18 17.49 10.52
C SER A 391 5.89 18.20 11.85
N SER A 392 5.70 19.52 11.81
CA SER A 392 5.21 20.29 12.96
C SER A 392 3.72 20.03 13.24
N GLY A 393 2.93 19.65 12.22
CA GLY A 393 1.50 19.35 12.31
C GLY A 393 1.20 17.87 12.38
N LEU A 394 -0.02 17.54 12.87
CA LEU A 394 -0.53 16.17 12.90
C LEU A 394 -1.00 15.72 11.52
N TRP A 395 -1.64 16.61 10.77
CA TRP A 395 -2.22 16.36 9.45
C TRP A 395 -3.11 15.10 9.45
N ALA A 396 -3.96 14.97 10.49
CA ALA A 396 -4.91 13.88 10.59
C ALA A 396 -6.00 14.04 9.53
N PRO A 397 -6.15 13.10 8.57
CA PRO A 397 -7.25 13.16 7.63
C PRO A 397 -8.55 12.82 8.37
N LEU A 398 -9.55 13.66 8.20
CA LEU A 398 -10.88 13.52 8.78
C LEU A 398 -11.94 13.90 7.73
N PRO A 399 -13.15 13.31 7.77
CA PRO A 399 -14.19 13.66 6.80
C PRO A 399 -14.67 15.10 6.99
N THR A 400 -14.92 15.78 5.87
CA THR A 400 -15.60 17.09 5.80
C THR A 400 -16.94 16.98 5.07
N GLY A 401 -17.42 15.79 4.91
CA GLY A 401 -18.57 15.30 4.20
C GLY A 401 -18.25 13.93 3.64
N ILE A 402 -19.26 13.17 3.21
CA ILE A 402 -19.05 11.89 2.54
C ILE A 402 -18.41 12.12 1.16
N GLY A 403 -17.27 11.46 0.90
CA GLY A 403 -16.48 11.66 -0.31
C GLY A 403 -15.58 12.91 -0.25
N SER A 404 -15.35 13.46 0.95
CA SER A 404 -14.54 14.66 1.12
C SER A 404 -13.71 14.60 2.40
N CYS A 405 -12.47 15.11 2.34
CA CYS A 405 -11.49 15.01 3.42
C CYS A 405 -10.82 16.36 3.71
N GLY A 406 -10.71 16.69 4.99
CA GLY A 406 -9.88 17.76 5.51
C GLY A 406 -8.73 17.20 6.37
N PHE A 407 -7.79 18.05 6.77
CA PHE A 407 -6.60 17.65 7.51
C PHE A 407 -6.47 18.46 8.80
N ALA A 408 -6.68 17.81 9.94
CA ALA A 408 -6.50 18.45 11.23
C ALA A 408 -4.99 18.60 11.52
N GLY A 409 -4.51 19.84 11.51
CA GLY A 409 -3.11 20.15 11.80
C GLY A 409 -2.77 19.88 13.28
N GLU A 410 -3.75 19.97 14.15
CA GLU A 410 -3.65 19.69 15.59
C GLU A 410 -4.97 19.14 16.13
N VAL A 411 -4.88 18.23 17.07
CA VAL A 411 -5.99 17.76 17.91
C VAL A 411 -5.56 17.94 19.36
N PRO A 412 -6.02 19.01 20.05
CA PRO A 412 -5.67 19.27 21.44
C PRO A 412 -6.08 18.12 22.36
N PRO A 413 -5.37 17.90 23.49
CA PRO A 413 -5.69 16.83 24.43
C PRO A 413 -7.13 16.86 24.93
N ASP A 414 -7.65 18.03 25.29
CA ASP A 414 -9.02 18.17 25.81
C ASP A 414 -10.07 17.76 24.77
N LEU A 415 -9.87 18.15 23.49
CA LEU A 415 -10.74 17.75 22.39
C LEU A 415 -10.66 16.24 22.13
N LEU A 416 -9.45 15.66 22.18
CA LEU A 416 -9.27 14.21 22.03
C LEU A 416 -10.03 13.45 23.11
N ILE A 417 -9.89 13.86 24.38
CA ILE A 417 -10.53 13.23 25.52
C ILE A 417 -12.05 13.33 25.40
N SER A 418 -12.58 14.53 25.12
CA SER A 418 -14.02 14.74 24.89
C SER A 418 -14.56 13.86 23.77
N ALA A 419 -13.85 13.78 22.64
CA ALA A 419 -14.26 12.95 21.52
C ALA A 419 -14.23 11.45 21.84
N VAL A 420 -13.28 10.98 22.64
CA VAL A 420 -13.24 9.58 23.11
C VAL A 420 -14.45 9.26 24.00
N GLU A 421 -14.79 10.15 24.94
CA GLU A 421 -15.96 9.98 25.81
C GLU A 421 -17.28 10.00 25.04
N GLU A 422 -17.40 10.90 24.05
CA GLU A 422 -18.57 10.98 23.19
C GLU A 422 -18.68 9.73 22.32
N HIS A 423 -17.59 9.29 21.72
CA HIS A 423 -17.55 8.09 20.88
C HIS A 423 -17.93 6.84 21.67
N LYS A 424 -17.43 6.71 22.91
CA LYS A 424 -17.82 5.63 23.83
C LYS A 424 -19.34 5.63 24.10
N ARG A 425 -19.90 6.80 24.45
CA ARG A 425 -21.35 6.96 24.71
C ARG A 425 -22.19 6.59 23.48
N PHE A 426 -21.76 7.08 22.32
CA PHE A 426 -22.41 6.79 21.06
C PHE A 426 -22.38 5.29 20.74
N CYS A 427 -21.21 4.66 20.81
CA CYS A 427 -21.06 3.24 20.49
C CYS A 427 -21.79 2.31 21.47
N ALA A 428 -21.93 2.70 22.74
CA ALA A 428 -22.73 1.97 23.74
C ALA A 428 -24.23 1.86 23.34
N SER A 429 -24.72 2.72 22.44
CA SER A 429 -26.09 2.66 21.90
C SER A 429 -26.24 1.75 20.66
N LEU A 430 -25.11 1.31 20.10
CA LEU A 430 -25.10 0.47 18.89
C LEU A 430 -25.27 -1.02 19.24
N PRO A 431 -25.79 -1.84 18.30
CA PRO A 431 -25.79 -3.29 18.45
C PRO A 431 -24.37 -3.82 18.75
N GLY A 432 -24.25 -4.69 19.75
CA GLY A 432 -22.95 -5.23 20.15
C GLY A 432 -21.94 -4.20 20.65
N GLU A 433 -22.41 -2.98 21.02
CA GLU A 433 -21.56 -1.88 21.50
C GLU A 433 -20.46 -1.51 20.51
N GLY A 434 -20.73 -1.67 19.21
CA GLY A 434 -19.79 -1.36 18.12
C GLY A 434 -18.69 -2.40 17.91
N LYS A 435 -18.80 -3.59 18.49
CA LYS A 435 -17.89 -4.72 18.22
C LYS A 435 -18.21 -5.34 16.86
N GLY A 436 -17.17 -5.70 16.13
CA GLY A 436 -17.29 -6.39 14.85
C GLY A 436 -17.18 -7.91 14.96
N GLU A 437 -17.15 -8.58 13.83
CA GLU A 437 -17.00 -10.03 13.70
C GLU A 437 -15.55 -10.40 13.36
N GLU A 438 -15.00 -11.46 13.99
CA GLU A 438 -13.63 -11.95 13.75
C GLU A 438 -12.58 -10.81 13.85
N MET A 439 -12.65 -10.06 14.93
CA MET A 439 -11.90 -8.80 15.06
C MET A 439 -10.45 -8.96 15.47
N TYR A 440 -10.06 -10.12 16.02
CA TYR A 440 -8.72 -10.38 16.52
C TYR A 440 -7.92 -11.30 15.58
N LEU A 441 -6.59 -11.22 15.64
CA LEU A 441 -5.71 -12.13 14.91
C LEU A 441 -5.98 -13.61 15.26
N SER A 442 -6.26 -13.88 16.54
CA SER A 442 -6.62 -15.21 17.03
C SER A 442 -7.89 -15.80 16.42
N ASP A 443 -8.86 -14.95 16.04
CA ASP A 443 -10.12 -15.41 15.44
C ASP A 443 -9.91 -16.08 14.07
N LEU A 444 -8.80 -15.75 13.41
CA LEU A 444 -8.38 -16.31 12.11
C LEU A 444 -7.14 -17.22 12.22
N GLY A 445 -6.70 -17.53 13.44
CA GLY A 445 -5.52 -18.39 13.64
C GLY A 445 -4.19 -17.77 13.20
N LEU A 446 -4.08 -16.45 13.24
CA LEU A 446 -2.91 -15.68 12.79
C LEU A 446 -1.96 -15.26 13.94
N GLU A 447 -2.10 -15.85 15.13
CA GLU A 447 -1.19 -15.63 16.27
C GLU A 447 0.01 -16.60 16.28
#